data_a67d72e3f7221d73c2cc86b59946b198
#
_entry.id   a67d72e3f7221d73c2cc86b59946b198
#
_cell.length_a   1.000
_cell.length_b   1.000
_cell.length_c   1.000
_cell.angle_alpha   90.00
_cell.angle_beta   90.00
_cell.angle_gamma   90.00
#
_symmetry.space_group_name_H-M   'P 1'
#
loop_
_entity.id
_entity.type
_entity.pdbx_description
1 polymer ?
#
loop_
_entity_poly.entity_id
_entity_poly.type
_entity_poly.pdbx_seq_one_letter_code
_entity_poly.pdbx_strand_id
1 'polypeptide(L)'
;MKSVNQIRMSAILMAAIFLFAGCEKEIDDTADNPPVAASINSAIIPLTDGPGSSGGSGTDGIPTTRAAGTAWAADDAIGITATHADGTTLLENAHYLTPGGDGTFTAADGSVFYFTDNAEVGFTAYYPWTAPEKLKNGIIQDVLTGATNQTPANQPKIDFLFATAKGSAASPDVRLQFRHCMSRLVLNFKPGEGIAALDDIEYWLSGIAVAGTFNPLTGEAKAEAINTPGIGIAINLTVPGNAAAELSSPLILFPQQGDDVRTLTLTMRGTTYTATFQLPQNPQNNNVREILAGHSYTYNVKINNTTMTISQATISDWSDGGSENIDSTN
;
A
#
# COMPACT_ATOMS: atom_id res chain seq x y z
N MET A 1 41.35 -91.79 8.96
CA MET A 1 41.65 -92.59 10.17
C MET A 1 41.26 -91.79 11.38
N LYS A 2 40.29 -92.33 12.06
CA LYS A 2 40.13 -92.41 13.54
C LYS A 2 40.35 -91.10 14.31
N SER A 3 39.52 -90.67 15.30
CA SER A 3 38.62 -91.41 16.19
C SER A 3 37.88 -90.35 17.08
N VAL A 4 36.61 -90.51 17.16
CA VAL A 4 35.71 -90.29 18.29
C VAL A 4 36.37 -90.06 19.67
N ASN A 5 35.90 -89.11 20.46
CA ASN A 5 35.39 -89.39 21.80
C ASN A 5 34.53 -88.27 22.36
N GLN A 6 33.34 -88.61 22.78
CA GLN A 6 32.43 -87.94 23.70
C GLN A 6 33.01 -87.92 25.09
N ILE A 7 32.59 -86.96 25.93
CA ILE A 7 32.15 -87.22 27.29
C ILE A 7 31.57 -85.89 27.93
N ARG A 8 30.24 -85.95 28.18
CA ARG A 8 29.42 -85.63 29.40
C ARG A 8 29.52 -84.24 30.07
N MET A 9 28.38 -83.59 30.00
CA MET A 9 27.54 -82.95 31.06
C MET A 9 28.21 -82.65 32.41
N SER A 10 28.13 -81.38 32.76
CA SER A 10 27.69 -80.96 34.14
C SER A 10 27.11 -79.57 34.05
N ALA A 11 25.86 -79.43 34.54
CA ALA A 11 25.15 -78.21 34.69
C ALA A 11 25.70 -77.44 35.89
N ILE A 12 26.06 -76.16 35.71
CA ILE A 12 26.18 -75.20 36.76
C ILE A 12 25.30 -74.00 36.40
N LEU A 13 24.23 -73.83 37.18
CA LEU A 13 23.29 -72.73 37.12
C LEU A 13 24.00 -71.50 37.77
N MET A 14 24.48 -70.55 37.00
CA MET A 14 24.90 -69.24 37.45
C MET A 14 23.86 -68.23 37.01
N ALA A 15 23.14 -67.68 37.96
CA ALA A 15 22.24 -66.55 37.79
C ALA A 15 23.10 -65.31 37.48
N ALA A 16 23.12 -64.91 36.23
CA ALA A 16 23.69 -63.60 35.82
C ALA A 16 22.59 -62.52 36.04
N ILE A 17 22.81 -61.70 37.03
CA ILE A 17 22.06 -60.47 37.21
C ILE A 17 22.51 -59.52 36.09
N PHE A 18 21.66 -59.35 35.06
CA PHE A 18 21.79 -58.27 34.09
C PHE A 18 21.37 -56.95 34.76
N LEU A 19 22.36 -56.17 35.19
CA LEU A 19 22.14 -54.74 35.39
C LEU A 19 21.89 -54.14 34.02
N PHE A 20 20.63 -53.85 33.74
CA PHE A 20 20.27 -52.94 32.63
C PHE A 20 20.75 -51.53 33.06
N ALA A 21 21.95 -51.13 32.65
CA ALA A 21 22.26 -49.73 32.52
C ALA A 21 21.29 -49.18 31.42
N GLY A 22 20.22 -48.58 31.86
CA GLY A 22 19.38 -47.75 30.98
C GLY A 22 20.27 -46.60 30.48
N CYS A 23 20.72 -46.67 29.25
CA CYS A 23 20.99 -45.44 28.51
C CYS A 23 19.66 -44.67 28.49
N GLU A 24 19.53 -43.68 29.35
CA GLU A 24 18.65 -42.56 29.05
C GLU A 24 19.19 -41.95 27.79
N LYS A 25 18.56 -42.31 26.66
CA LYS A 25 18.67 -41.54 25.45
C LYS A 25 18.09 -40.19 25.83
N GLU A 26 18.94 -39.17 26.01
CA GLU A 26 18.48 -37.81 25.95
C GLU A 26 17.65 -37.71 24.70
N ILE A 27 16.36 -37.58 24.89
CA ILE A 27 15.45 -37.17 23.79
C ILE A 27 15.92 -35.75 23.55
N ASP A 28 16.69 -35.59 22.47
CA ASP A 28 16.96 -34.28 21.89
C ASP A 28 15.58 -33.73 21.53
N ASP A 29 15.09 -32.85 22.37
CA ASP A 29 13.75 -32.22 22.26
C ASP A 29 13.77 -31.13 21.16
N THR A 30 14.59 -31.31 20.14
CA THR A 30 14.36 -30.74 18.83
C THR A 30 13.25 -31.56 18.18
N ALA A 31 12.03 -31.35 18.67
CA ALA A 31 10.85 -31.77 17.94
C ALA A 31 10.97 -31.18 16.54
N ASP A 32 11.22 -32.06 15.56
CA ASP A 32 11.14 -31.74 14.14
C ASP A 32 9.68 -31.34 13.87
N ASN A 33 9.30 -30.16 14.30
CA ASN A 33 8.01 -29.57 13.89
C ASN A 33 8.15 -29.35 12.39
N PRO A 34 7.31 -29.99 11.57
CA PRO A 34 7.38 -29.78 10.14
C PRO A 34 7.20 -28.26 9.85
N PRO A 35 7.92 -27.72 8.87
CA PRO A 35 7.77 -26.32 8.49
C PRO A 35 6.30 -25.96 8.23
N VAL A 36 5.82 -24.88 8.84
CA VAL A 36 4.43 -24.42 8.72
C VAL A 36 4.36 -23.29 7.70
N ALA A 37 3.56 -23.48 6.65
CA ALA A 37 3.38 -22.46 5.64
C ALA A 37 2.65 -21.23 6.21
N ALA A 38 3.13 -20.03 5.87
CA ALA A 38 2.41 -18.81 6.16
C ALA A 38 1.19 -18.66 5.24
N SER A 39 0.05 -18.29 5.81
CA SER A 39 -1.15 -17.89 5.08
C SER A 39 -1.20 -16.37 5.04
N ILE A 40 -1.14 -15.78 3.85
CA ILE A 40 -1.09 -14.32 3.66
C ILE A 40 -2.46 -13.80 3.28
N ASN A 41 -3.07 -13.05 4.18
CA ASN A 41 -4.36 -12.39 3.99
C ASN A 41 -4.22 -10.90 4.19
N SER A 42 -5.00 -10.10 3.48
CA SER A 42 -4.91 -8.66 3.57
C SER A 42 -6.24 -7.93 3.40
N ALA A 43 -6.25 -6.70 3.90
CA ALA A 43 -7.28 -5.70 3.63
C ALA A 43 -6.60 -4.34 3.40
N ILE A 44 -7.24 -3.47 2.62
CA ILE A 44 -6.87 -2.06 2.51
C ILE A 44 -7.76 -1.29 3.49
N ILE A 45 -7.15 -0.56 4.41
CA ILE A 45 -7.86 0.17 5.47
C ILE A 45 -7.62 1.67 5.35
N PRO A 46 -8.61 2.52 5.65
CA PRO A 46 -8.41 3.95 5.79
C PRO A 46 -7.49 4.27 6.98
N LEU A 47 -6.82 5.41 6.95
CA LEU A 47 -6.15 5.96 8.13
C LEU A 47 -7.23 6.33 9.15
N THR A 48 -7.21 5.66 10.30
CA THR A 48 -8.07 6.04 11.43
C THR A 48 -7.21 6.76 12.47
N ASP A 49 -7.38 8.06 12.61
CA ASP A 49 -6.83 8.79 13.74
C ASP A 49 -7.77 8.61 14.95
N GLY A 50 -7.46 7.60 15.79
CA GLY A 50 -8.07 7.46 17.11
C GLY A 50 -9.03 6.27 17.29
N PRO A 51 -9.28 5.84 18.54
CA PRO A 51 -10.17 4.73 18.86
C PRO A 51 -11.63 5.15 18.74
N GLY A 52 -12.32 4.75 17.66
CA GLY A 52 -13.77 4.94 17.60
C GLY A 52 -14.43 5.04 16.22
N SER A 53 -13.88 4.52 15.14
CA SER A 53 -14.61 4.46 13.86
C SER A 53 -15.09 3.04 13.58
N SER A 54 -16.40 2.82 13.74
CA SER A 54 -17.09 1.60 13.32
C SER A 54 -17.40 1.68 11.82
N GLY A 55 -16.86 0.72 11.04
CA GLY A 55 -17.07 0.61 9.61
C GLY A 55 -18.53 0.49 9.21
N GLY A 56 -18.99 1.39 8.34
CA GLY A 56 -20.26 1.33 7.65
C GLY A 56 -20.08 0.77 6.24
N SER A 57 -20.72 -0.37 5.96
CA SER A 57 -20.85 -0.95 4.62
C SER A 57 -21.86 -0.13 3.81
N GLY A 58 -21.44 0.45 2.69
CA GLY A 58 -22.32 1.13 1.74
C GLY A 58 -21.90 0.82 0.31
N THR A 59 -22.72 0.01 -0.36
CA THR A 59 -22.64 -0.29 -1.79
C THR A 59 -23.34 0.81 -2.59
N ASP A 60 -22.63 1.51 -3.47
CA ASP A 60 -23.21 2.08 -4.69
C ASP A 60 -22.15 2.38 -5.76
N GLY A 61 -22.37 1.78 -6.88
CA GLY A 61 -21.82 1.70 -8.20
C GLY A 61 -20.96 2.84 -8.76
N ILE A 62 -19.65 2.81 -8.54
CA ILE A 62 -18.66 3.42 -9.41
C ILE A 62 -17.73 2.28 -9.84
N PRO A 63 -17.31 2.18 -11.12
CA PRO A 63 -16.46 1.07 -11.55
C PRO A 63 -15.16 1.08 -10.76
N THR A 64 -15.01 0.06 -9.92
CA THR A 64 -13.80 -0.20 -9.12
C THR A 64 -12.64 -0.51 -10.07
N THR A 65 -11.84 0.48 -10.37
CA THR A 65 -10.54 0.27 -11.00
C THR A 65 -9.54 -0.05 -9.89
N ARG A 66 -8.84 -1.17 -10.08
CA ARG A 66 -7.70 -1.73 -9.34
C ARG A 66 -7.13 -0.80 -8.25
N ALA A 67 -7.07 -1.28 -7.01
CA ALA A 67 -6.42 -0.75 -5.80
C ALA A 67 -6.33 0.79 -5.59
N ALA A 68 -6.98 1.62 -6.41
CA ALA A 68 -7.13 3.06 -6.15
C ALA A 68 -8.19 3.35 -5.07
N GLY A 69 -8.68 2.29 -4.41
CA GLY A 69 -9.70 2.28 -3.40
C GLY A 69 -9.37 1.29 -2.27
N THR A 70 -10.40 0.77 -1.62
CA THR A 70 -10.29 -0.18 -0.51
C THR A 70 -10.42 -1.66 -0.94
N ALA A 71 -10.44 -1.94 -2.24
CA ALA A 71 -10.60 -3.28 -2.78
C ALA A 71 -9.43 -3.68 -3.71
N TRP A 72 -9.03 -4.93 -3.61
CA TRP A 72 -8.08 -5.55 -4.53
C TRP A 72 -8.74 -5.91 -5.85
N ALA A 73 -7.97 -5.89 -6.92
CA ALA A 73 -8.37 -6.48 -8.20
C ALA A 73 -7.70 -7.84 -8.40
N ALA A 74 -8.28 -8.67 -9.26
CA ALA A 74 -7.64 -9.92 -9.64
C ALA A 74 -6.23 -9.69 -10.19
N ASP A 75 -5.31 -10.52 -9.75
CA ASP A 75 -3.88 -10.48 -10.09
C ASP A 75 -3.11 -9.24 -9.58
N ASP A 76 -3.68 -8.49 -8.63
CA ASP A 76 -2.89 -7.48 -7.93
C ASP A 76 -1.71 -8.15 -7.21
N ALA A 77 -0.54 -7.49 -7.28
CA ALA A 77 0.71 -8.03 -6.83
C ALA A 77 1.34 -7.21 -5.71
N ILE A 78 1.77 -7.88 -4.65
CA ILE A 78 2.49 -7.27 -3.52
C ILE A 78 3.90 -7.83 -3.39
N GLY A 79 4.82 -7.02 -2.87
CA GLY A 79 6.14 -7.46 -2.44
C GLY A 79 6.14 -7.72 -0.94
N ILE A 80 6.65 -8.88 -0.52
CA ILE A 80 6.75 -9.25 0.89
C ILE A 80 8.22 -9.46 1.26
N THR A 81 8.62 -8.85 2.38
CA THR A 81 9.90 -9.10 3.05
C THR A 81 9.61 -9.63 4.45
N ALA A 82 10.25 -10.74 4.84
CA ALA A 82 10.14 -11.34 6.15
C ALA A 82 11.48 -11.28 6.89
N THR A 83 11.44 -10.89 8.17
CA THR A 83 12.63 -10.70 8.99
C THR A 83 12.44 -11.26 10.40
N HIS A 84 13.50 -11.80 10.98
CA HIS A 84 13.56 -12.08 12.42
C HIS A 84 13.66 -10.79 13.25
N ALA A 85 13.42 -10.90 14.54
CA ALA A 85 13.53 -9.79 15.49
C ALA A 85 14.94 -9.21 15.59
N ASP A 86 15.99 -9.98 15.25
CA ASP A 86 17.38 -9.53 15.20
C ASP A 86 17.74 -8.80 13.89
N GLY A 87 16.78 -8.66 12.98
CA GLY A 87 16.97 -8.01 11.68
C GLY A 87 17.45 -8.96 10.56
N THR A 88 17.63 -10.25 10.83
CA THR A 88 17.99 -11.23 9.80
C THR A 88 16.85 -11.36 8.78
N THR A 89 17.13 -11.10 7.51
CA THR A 89 16.16 -11.27 6.42
C THR A 89 16.02 -12.73 6.05
N LEU A 90 14.79 -13.24 6.07
CA LEU A 90 14.41 -14.61 5.73
C LEU A 90 13.83 -14.71 4.32
N LEU A 91 13.15 -13.67 3.89
CA LEU A 91 12.54 -13.54 2.57
C LEU A 91 12.67 -12.09 2.14
N GLU A 92 13.11 -11.82 0.93
CA GLU A 92 13.31 -10.45 0.43
C GLU A 92 12.49 -10.22 -0.83
N ASN A 93 11.63 -9.19 -0.77
CA ASN A 93 10.82 -8.70 -1.91
C ASN A 93 10.15 -9.81 -2.72
N ALA A 94 9.63 -10.84 -2.04
CA ALA A 94 8.96 -11.95 -2.69
C ALA A 94 7.67 -11.51 -3.37
N HIS A 95 7.42 -12.04 -4.55
CA HIS A 95 6.28 -11.71 -5.39
C HIS A 95 5.06 -12.55 -5.00
N TYR A 96 4.00 -11.90 -4.50
CA TYR A 96 2.74 -12.52 -4.14
C TYR A 96 1.59 -11.90 -4.95
N LEU A 97 0.63 -12.73 -5.36
CA LEU A 97 -0.54 -12.34 -6.15
C LEU A 97 -1.83 -12.68 -5.41
N THR A 98 -2.87 -11.86 -5.59
CA THR A 98 -4.26 -12.20 -5.22
C THR A 98 -5.05 -12.57 -6.48
N PRO A 99 -5.12 -13.88 -6.86
CA PRO A 99 -5.72 -14.28 -8.13
C PRO A 99 -7.20 -13.92 -8.25
N GLY A 100 -7.92 -13.95 -7.12
CA GLY A 100 -9.34 -13.61 -7.04
C GLY A 100 -9.62 -12.15 -6.74
N GLY A 101 -8.60 -11.35 -6.37
CA GLY A 101 -8.81 -9.99 -5.89
C GLY A 101 -9.53 -9.91 -4.54
N ASP A 102 -9.51 -10.99 -3.76
CA ASP A 102 -10.20 -11.11 -2.47
C ASP A 102 -9.31 -10.78 -1.26
N GLY A 103 -8.03 -10.43 -1.51
CA GLY A 103 -7.05 -10.15 -0.48
C GLY A 103 -6.34 -11.38 0.08
N THR A 104 -6.63 -12.57 -0.45
CA THR A 104 -5.84 -13.79 -0.19
C THR A 104 -4.69 -13.84 -1.18
N PHE A 105 -3.46 -13.85 -0.68
CA PHE A 105 -2.24 -13.79 -1.50
C PHE A 105 -1.50 -15.11 -1.53
N THR A 106 -1.05 -15.50 -2.71
CA THR A 106 -0.21 -16.69 -2.95
C THR A 106 1.09 -16.31 -3.64
N ALA A 107 2.17 -17.00 -3.35
CA ALA A 107 3.45 -16.76 -4.00
C ALA A 107 3.36 -17.03 -5.51
N ALA A 108 3.75 -16.05 -6.32
CA ALA A 108 3.63 -16.10 -7.78
C ALA A 108 4.55 -17.14 -8.42
N ASP A 109 5.71 -17.38 -7.83
CA ASP A 109 6.75 -18.31 -8.29
C ASP A 109 6.82 -19.61 -7.46
N GLY A 110 5.85 -19.81 -6.54
CA GLY A 110 5.81 -20.93 -5.61
C GLY A 110 6.74 -20.78 -4.41
N SER A 111 7.41 -19.63 -4.22
CA SER A 111 8.28 -19.33 -3.07
C SER A 111 7.44 -19.04 -1.80
N VAL A 112 6.68 -20.02 -1.35
CA VAL A 112 5.88 -19.94 -0.12
C VAL A 112 6.82 -19.77 1.07
N PHE A 113 6.53 -18.81 1.96
CA PHE A 113 7.26 -18.67 3.21
C PHE A 113 6.83 -19.76 4.20
N TYR A 114 7.81 -20.41 4.84
CA TYR A 114 7.61 -21.41 5.87
C TYR A 114 8.29 -20.99 7.17
N PHE A 115 7.55 -21.08 8.28
CA PHE A 115 8.11 -21.00 9.61
C PHE A 115 8.85 -22.31 9.91
N THR A 116 10.13 -22.21 10.24
CA THR A 116 11.00 -23.37 10.54
C THR A 116 11.17 -23.57 12.04
N ASP A 117 10.77 -22.60 12.84
CA ASP A 117 10.82 -22.61 14.31
C ASP A 117 9.62 -21.82 14.88
N ASN A 118 9.59 -21.68 16.22
CA ASN A 118 8.52 -20.95 16.91
C ASN A 118 8.82 -19.46 17.11
N ALA A 119 9.92 -18.93 16.52
CA ALA A 119 10.24 -17.51 16.65
C ALA A 119 9.21 -16.65 15.92
N GLU A 120 8.94 -15.48 16.46
CA GLU A 120 8.11 -14.48 15.81
C GLU A 120 8.88 -13.87 14.62
N VAL A 121 8.23 -13.83 13.48
CA VAL A 121 8.72 -13.23 12.24
C VAL A 121 7.91 -11.99 11.92
N GLY A 122 8.61 -10.87 11.64
CA GLY A 122 8.01 -9.65 11.12
C GLY A 122 7.86 -9.72 9.61
N PHE A 123 6.70 -9.30 9.10
CA PHE A 123 6.40 -9.18 7.69
C PHE A 123 6.21 -7.71 7.34
N THR A 124 6.87 -7.27 6.29
CA THR A 124 6.69 -5.97 5.66
C THR A 124 6.20 -6.20 4.24
N ALA A 125 5.14 -5.52 3.85
CA ALA A 125 4.57 -5.69 2.53
C ALA A 125 4.22 -4.35 1.88
N TYR A 126 4.31 -4.27 0.55
CA TYR A 126 3.96 -3.10 -0.23
C TYR A 126 3.27 -3.45 -1.54
N TYR A 127 2.51 -2.51 -2.09
CA TYR A 127 1.86 -2.57 -3.40
C TYR A 127 2.16 -1.28 -4.17
N PRO A 128 2.25 -1.30 -5.50
CA PRO A 128 2.34 -2.50 -6.36
C PRO A 128 3.74 -3.12 -6.31
N TRP A 129 3.83 -4.43 -6.45
CA TRP A 129 5.11 -5.12 -6.50
C TRP A 129 6.01 -4.59 -7.61
N THR A 130 7.27 -4.45 -7.31
CA THR A 130 8.31 -4.01 -8.23
C THR A 130 9.43 -5.04 -8.25
N ALA A 131 9.80 -5.48 -9.43
CA ALA A 131 10.85 -6.48 -9.59
C ALA A 131 12.19 -5.99 -9.00
N PRO A 132 12.97 -6.88 -8.36
CA PRO A 132 14.19 -6.51 -7.62
C PRO A 132 15.20 -5.70 -8.44
N GLU A 133 15.34 -5.98 -9.72
CA GLU A 133 16.25 -5.28 -10.63
C GLU A 133 15.88 -3.81 -10.90
N LYS A 134 14.65 -3.42 -10.56
CA LYS A 134 14.18 -2.02 -10.65
C LYS A 134 14.36 -1.25 -9.35
N LEU A 135 14.77 -1.93 -8.27
CA LEU A 135 15.07 -1.29 -6.99
C LEU A 135 16.53 -0.79 -7.02
N LYS A 136 16.73 0.47 -6.69
CA LYS A 136 18.07 1.04 -6.51
C LYS A 136 18.33 1.21 -5.01
N ASN A 137 19.23 0.43 -4.46
CA ASN A 137 19.50 0.36 -3.01
C ASN A 137 18.22 0.06 -2.19
N GLY A 138 17.37 -0.85 -2.66
CA GLY A 138 16.12 -1.21 -2.00
C GLY A 138 14.97 -0.20 -2.14
N ILE A 139 15.15 0.87 -2.94
CA ILE A 139 14.18 1.96 -3.11
C ILE A 139 13.66 1.97 -4.55
N ILE A 140 12.36 2.15 -4.74
CA ILE A 140 11.74 2.44 -6.03
C ILE A 140 11.99 3.90 -6.35
N GLN A 141 12.80 4.16 -7.37
CA GLN A 141 13.17 5.51 -7.81
C GLN A 141 12.46 5.89 -9.11
N ASP A 142 12.58 7.16 -9.48
CA ASP A 142 12.06 7.72 -10.73
C ASP A 142 10.53 7.50 -10.88
N VAL A 143 9.79 7.46 -9.76
CA VAL A 143 8.33 7.36 -9.78
C VAL A 143 7.74 8.68 -10.26
N LEU A 144 6.87 8.62 -11.26
CA LEU A 144 6.23 9.81 -11.84
C LEU A 144 4.71 9.76 -11.61
N THR A 145 4.16 10.87 -11.08
CA THR A 145 2.71 11.08 -10.91
C THR A 145 2.17 12.12 -11.91
N GLY A 146 2.89 12.34 -13.04
CA GLY A 146 2.47 13.25 -14.09
C GLY A 146 1.21 12.77 -14.84
N ALA A 147 0.77 13.55 -15.82
CA ALA A 147 -0.50 13.39 -16.53
C ALA A 147 -0.77 11.99 -17.07
N THR A 148 0.24 11.34 -17.67
CA THR A 148 0.12 9.99 -18.25
C THR A 148 -0.20 8.92 -17.21
N ASN A 149 0.16 9.15 -15.94
CA ASN A 149 -0.08 8.23 -14.83
C ASN A 149 -1.36 8.54 -14.05
N GLN A 150 -2.07 9.62 -14.40
CA GLN A 150 -3.34 10.00 -13.76
C GLN A 150 -4.57 9.39 -14.44
N THR A 151 -4.40 8.52 -15.42
CA THR A 151 -5.53 7.79 -16.00
C THR A 151 -6.04 6.70 -15.04
N PRO A 152 -7.35 6.34 -15.09
CA PRO A 152 -7.88 5.27 -14.24
C PRO A 152 -7.11 3.93 -14.35
N ALA A 153 -6.55 3.62 -15.53
CA ALA A 153 -5.75 2.41 -15.74
C ALA A 153 -4.33 2.49 -15.15
N ASN A 154 -3.80 3.69 -14.92
CA ASN A 154 -2.43 3.90 -14.46
C ASN A 154 -2.33 4.35 -12.99
N GLN A 155 -3.36 5.00 -12.45
CA GLN A 155 -3.38 5.42 -11.04
C GLN A 155 -3.04 4.28 -10.08
N PRO A 156 -3.56 3.04 -10.24
CA PRO A 156 -3.18 1.93 -9.35
C PRO A 156 -1.69 1.58 -9.37
N LYS A 157 -0.95 1.95 -10.42
CA LYS A 157 0.49 1.68 -10.54
C LYS A 157 1.36 2.68 -9.78
N ILE A 158 0.78 3.78 -9.36
CA ILE A 158 1.43 4.87 -8.62
C ILE A 158 0.84 5.08 -7.24
N ASP A 159 -0.22 4.36 -6.89
CA ASP A 159 -0.84 4.38 -5.56
C ASP A 159 -0.16 3.34 -4.68
N PHE A 160 0.93 3.75 -4.05
CA PHE A 160 1.67 2.85 -3.16
C PHE A 160 0.92 2.61 -1.86
N LEU A 161 0.83 1.33 -1.50
CA LEU A 161 0.29 0.87 -0.23
C LEU A 161 1.39 0.20 0.59
N PHE A 162 1.25 0.23 1.91
CA PHE A 162 2.20 -0.38 2.83
C PHE A 162 1.49 -1.02 4.01
N ALA A 163 2.02 -2.18 4.45
CA ALA A 163 1.53 -2.90 5.62
C ALA A 163 2.67 -3.58 6.37
N THR A 164 2.47 -3.79 7.66
CA THR A 164 3.30 -4.67 8.48
C THR A 164 2.43 -5.64 9.25
N ALA A 165 2.95 -6.84 9.50
CA ALA A 165 2.30 -7.86 10.32
C ALA A 165 3.34 -8.71 11.03
N LYS A 166 2.89 -9.60 11.91
CA LYS A 166 3.71 -10.60 12.58
C LYS A 166 3.07 -11.96 12.42
N GLY A 167 3.88 -13.00 12.43
CA GLY A 167 3.43 -14.39 12.40
C GLY A 167 4.45 -15.32 13.05
N SER A 168 4.05 -16.57 13.29
CA SER A 168 4.90 -17.64 13.81
C SER A 168 4.34 -18.99 13.41
N ALA A 169 5.07 -20.07 13.63
CA ALA A 169 4.54 -21.42 13.39
C ALA A 169 3.25 -21.71 14.18
N ALA A 170 3.10 -21.13 15.39
CA ALA A 170 1.89 -21.25 16.20
C ALA A 170 0.73 -20.34 15.74
N SER A 171 1.02 -19.29 14.97
CA SER A 171 0.06 -18.33 14.42
C SER A 171 0.43 -18.00 12.97
N PRO A 172 0.23 -18.93 12.03
CA PRO A 172 0.72 -18.80 10.66
C PRO A 172 -0.15 -17.89 9.77
N ASP A 173 -1.29 -17.41 10.27
CA ASP A 173 -2.19 -16.52 9.56
C ASP A 173 -1.70 -15.06 9.66
N VAL A 174 -0.97 -14.62 8.65
CA VAL A 174 -0.37 -13.28 8.55
C VAL A 174 -1.40 -12.33 7.94
N ARG A 175 -1.89 -11.38 8.72
CA ARG A 175 -2.93 -10.41 8.31
C ARG A 175 -2.32 -9.04 8.07
N LEU A 176 -2.18 -8.67 6.80
CA LEU A 176 -1.63 -7.41 6.35
C LEU A 176 -2.75 -6.36 6.23
N GLN A 177 -2.62 -5.25 6.95
CA GLN A 177 -3.54 -4.11 6.87
C GLN A 177 -2.84 -2.99 6.11
N PHE A 178 -3.14 -2.88 4.82
CA PHE A 178 -2.52 -1.90 3.95
C PHE A 178 -3.13 -0.51 4.12
N ARG A 179 -2.28 0.51 4.06
CA ARG A 179 -2.66 1.92 4.04
C ARG A 179 -2.03 2.61 2.85
N HIS A 180 -2.71 3.63 2.33
CA HIS A 180 -2.18 4.47 1.26
C HIS A 180 -0.97 5.26 1.75
N CYS A 181 0.11 5.23 0.98
CA CYS A 181 1.33 6.01 1.22
C CYS A 181 1.39 7.28 0.36
N MET A 182 0.49 7.40 -0.61
CA MET A 182 0.32 8.57 -1.45
C MET A 182 -0.75 9.51 -0.89
N SER A 183 -0.88 10.70 -1.46
CA SER A 183 -1.95 11.66 -1.18
C SER A 183 -2.92 11.68 -2.36
N ARG A 184 -4.20 11.86 -2.10
CA ARG A 184 -5.22 12.07 -3.13
C ARG A 184 -5.63 13.54 -3.17
N LEU A 185 -5.57 14.17 -4.34
CA LEU A 185 -6.09 15.51 -4.55
C LEU A 185 -7.23 15.44 -5.55
N VAL A 186 -8.41 15.96 -5.20
CA VAL A 186 -9.61 15.92 -6.04
C VAL A 186 -9.98 17.35 -6.43
N LEU A 187 -10.06 17.61 -7.74
CA LEU A 187 -10.60 18.86 -8.27
C LEU A 187 -12.05 18.60 -8.69
N ASN A 188 -13.00 19.19 -7.97
CA ASN A 188 -14.42 19.13 -8.31
C ASN A 188 -14.82 20.42 -9.01
N PHE A 189 -15.07 20.33 -10.31
CA PHE A 189 -15.51 21.45 -11.16
C PHE A 189 -17.02 21.58 -11.11
N LYS A 190 -17.50 22.77 -10.82
CA LYS A 190 -18.93 23.10 -10.72
C LYS A 190 -19.27 24.33 -11.56
N PRO A 191 -20.40 24.34 -12.26
CA PRO A 191 -20.86 25.54 -12.94
C PRO A 191 -21.25 26.61 -11.93
N GLY A 192 -20.92 27.84 -12.25
CA GLY A 192 -21.26 29.03 -11.47
C GLY A 192 -22.16 29.97 -12.26
N GLU A 193 -22.07 31.26 -11.91
CA GLU A 193 -22.89 32.28 -12.53
C GLU A 193 -22.66 32.38 -14.05
N GLY A 194 -23.73 32.31 -14.83
CA GLY A 194 -23.69 32.39 -16.29
C GLY A 194 -23.24 31.09 -17.01
N ILE A 195 -22.96 30.02 -16.29
CA ILE A 195 -22.61 28.71 -16.82
C ILE A 195 -23.73 27.72 -16.47
N ALA A 196 -24.46 27.23 -17.47
CA ALA A 196 -25.56 26.32 -17.24
C ALA A 196 -25.11 24.88 -16.99
N ALA A 197 -24.00 24.44 -17.61
CA ALA A 197 -23.43 23.11 -17.51
C ALA A 197 -21.97 23.13 -17.98
N LEU A 198 -21.21 22.10 -17.60
CA LEU A 198 -19.82 21.93 -17.97
C LEU A 198 -19.68 21.07 -19.22
N ASP A 199 -18.81 21.49 -20.13
CA ASP A 199 -18.29 20.69 -21.25
C ASP A 199 -16.90 20.15 -20.90
N ASP A 200 -16.18 19.61 -21.89
CA ASP A 200 -14.81 19.16 -21.72
C ASP A 200 -13.94 20.27 -21.12
N ILE A 201 -13.22 19.91 -20.07
CA ILE A 201 -12.30 20.78 -19.37
C ILE A 201 -10.88 20.29 -19.65
N GLU A 202 -10.06 21.14 -20.25
CA GLU A 202 -8.61 20.93 -20.30
C GLU A 202 -7.98 21.82 -19.23
N TYR A 203 -7.14 21.25 -18.36
CA TYR A 203 -6.52 22.02 -17.29
C TYR A 203 -5.03 21.71 -17.09
N TRP A 204 -4.32 22.70 -16.57
CA TRP A 204 -2.93 22.62 -16.11
C TRP A 204 -2.88 22.96 -14.62
N LEU A 205 -2.39 22.02 -13.85
CA LEU A 205 -2.10 22.22 -12.43
C LEU A 205 -0.59 22.30 -12.26
N SER A 206 -0.09 23.47 -11.86
CA SER A 206 1.35 23.74 -11.69
C SER A 206 1.72 24.04 -10.24
N GLY A 207 3.02 23.90 -9.93
CA GLY A 207 3.56 24.05 -8.58
C GLY A 207 3.39 22.78 -7.71
N ILE A 208 3.15 21.62 -8.35
CA ILE A 208 3.01 20.32 -7.69
C ILE A 208 4.19 19.43 -8.06
N ALA A 209 4.82 18.80 -7.06
CA ALA A 209 5.85 17.80 -7.31
C ALA A 209 5.20 16.54 -7.90
N VAL A 210 5.71 16.13 -9.07
CA VAL A 210 5.18 14.99 -9.83
C VAL A 210 6.19 13.85 -9.98
N ALA A 211 7.31 13.93 -9.29
CA ALA A 211 8.34 12.90 -9.25
C ALA A 211 8.73 12.61 -7.81
N GLY A 212 9.21 11.41 -7.56
CA GLY A 212 9.66 11.02 -6.24
C GLY A 212 10.11 9.57 -6.15
N THR A 213 10.21 9.10 -4.92
CA THR A 213 10.67 7.76 -4.58
C THR A 213 9.71 7.09 -3.61
N PHE A 214 9.76 5.76 -3.56
CA PHE A 214 9.05 4.97 -2.57
C PHE A 214 9.98 3.93 -1.93
N ASN A 215 9.96 3.84 -0.60
CA ASN A 215 10.72 2.86 0.15
C ASN A 215 9.82 1.67 0.55
N PRO A 216 10.01 0.48 -0.06
CA PRO A 216 9.22 -0.72 0.21
C PRO A 216 9.33 -1.25 1.65
N LEU A 217 10.40 -0.92 2.37
CA LEU A 217 10.63 -1.40 3.73
C LEU A 217 10.07 -0.49 4.82
N THR A 218 9.81 0.77 4.51
CA THR A 218 9.29 1.74 5.48
C THR A 218 7.92 2.30 5.12
N GLY A 219 7.48 2.12 3.86
CA GLY A 219 6.26 2.73 3.33
C GLY A 219 6.40 4.24 3.06
N GLU A 220 7.61 4.80 3.12
CA GLU A 220 7.83 6.22 2.87
C GLU A 220 7.73 6.52 1.37
N ALA A 221 6.74 7.33 1.00
CA ALA A 221 6.64 7.97 -0.30
C ALA A 221 7.18 9.41 -0.18
N LYS A 222 8.18 9.76 -0.96
CA LYS A 222 8.87 11.04 -0.85
C LYS A 222 8.90 11.77 -2.19
N ALA A 223 8.32 12.98 -2.19
CA ALA A 223 8.41 13.89 -3.34
C ALA A 223 9.83 14.38 -3.55
N GLU A 224 10.24 14.50 -4.79
CA GLU A 224 11.44 15.25 -5.17
C GLU A 224 11.17 16.75 -5.22
N ALA A 225 12.23 17.55 -5.10
CA ALA A 225 12.09 19.00 -5.14
C ALA A 225 11.51 19.47 -6.50
N ILE A 226 10.57 20.41 -6.45
CA ILE A 226 9.88 20.96 -7.63
C ILE A 226 10.87 21.58 -8.66
N ASN A 227 12.04 22.00 -8.20
CA ASN A 227 13.05 22.67 -9.02
C ASN A 227 14.08 21.73 -9.68
N THR A 228 13.86 20.41 -9.66
CA THR A 228 14.77 19.46 -10.32
C THR A 228 14.66 19.60 -11.84
N PRO A 229 15.76 19.90 -12.56
CA PRO A 229 15.73 20.04 -14.02
C PRO A 229 15.24 18.77 -14.70
N GLY A 230 14.32 18.92 -15.65
CA GLY A 230 13.75 17.81 -16.41
C GLY A 230 12.56 17.11 -15.77
N ILE A 231 12.20 17.45 -14.53
CA ILE A 231 11.01 16.94 -13.86
C ILE A 231 9.83 17.89 -14.12
N GLY A 232 8.71 17.34 -14.60
CA GLY A 232 7.48 18.10 -14.83
C GLY A 232 6.95 18.68 -13.52
N ILE A 233 6.64 19.97 -13.52
CA ILE A 233 6.07 20.71 -12.40
C ILE A 233 4.57 20.97 -12.61
N ALA A 234 3.98 20.32 -13.61
CA ALA A 234 2.58 20.50 -13.96
C ALA A 234 1.93 19.20 -14.41
N ILE A 235 0.66 19.10 -14.11
CA ILE A 235 -0.22 18.04 -14.62
C ILE A 235 -1.15 18.69 -15.63
N ASN A 236 -1.17 18.17 -16.86
CA ASN A 236 -2.10 18.58 -17.91
C ASN A 236 -3.07 17.44 -18.20
N LEU A 237 -4.36 17.65 -17.95
CA LEU A 237 -5.39 16.65 -18.16
C LEU A 237 -6.63 17.24 -18.83
N THR A 238 -7.33 16.37 -19.57
CA THR A 238 -8.67 16.63 -20.08
C THR A 238 -9.68 15.81 -19.28
N VAL A 239 -10.69 16.48 -18.72
CA VAL A 239 -11.84 15.85 -18.06
C VAL A 239 -13.03 15.94 -19.03
N PRO A 240 -13.49 14.82 -19.57
CA PRO A 240 -14.61 14.81 -20.49
C PRO A 240 -15.88 15.30 -19.80
N GLY A 241 -16.61 16.22 -20.44
CA GLY A 241 -17.91 16.71 -20.01
C GLY A 241 -18.88 16.72 -21.18
N ASN A 242 -20.15 16.49 -20.90
CA ASN A 242 -21.21 16.61 -21.88
C ASN A 242 -22.43 17.20 -21.18
N ALA A 243 -22.48 18.53 -21.11
CA ALA A 243 -23.46 19.26 -20.33
C ALA A 243 -23.59 18.77 -18.88
N ALA A 244 -22.46 18.50 -18.27
CA ALA A 244 -22.38 17.94 -16.91
C ALA A 244 -22.72 18.98 -15.84
N ALA A 245 -23.44 18.56 -14.79
CA ALA A 245 -23.71 19.39 -13.61
C ALA A 245 -22.46 19.52 -12.74
N GLU A 246 -21.59 18.52 -12.75
CA GLU A 246 -20.33 18.49 -11.99
C GLU A 246 -19.35 17.54 -12.69
N LEU A 247 -18.06 17.86 -12.64
CA LEU A 247 -16.98 17.02 -13.13
C LEU A 247 -15.94 16.87 -12.02
N SER A 248 -15.36 15.67 -11.89
CA SER A 248 -14.35 15.39 -10.88
C SER A 248 -13.08 14.84 -11.52
N SER A 249 -11.94 15.32 -11.04
CA SER A 249 -10.62 14.85 -11.45
C SER A 249 -9.79 14.46 -10.22
N PRO A 250 -9.80 13.19 -9.82
CA PRO A 250 -8.93 12.70 -8.77
C PRO A 250 -7.50 12.53 -9.28
N LEU A 251 -6.53 12.96 -8.48
CA LEU A 251 -5.10 12.86 -8.73
C LEU A 251 -4.43 12.12 -7.58
N ILE A 252 -3.50 11.23 -7.90
CA ILE A 252 -2.61 10.58 -6.93
C ILE A 252 -1.27 11.29 -6.97
N LEU A 253 -0.85 11.82 -5.83
CA LEU A 253 0.34 12.66 -5.69
C LEU A 253 1.20 12.15 -4.55
N PHE A 254 2.48 12.47 -4.57
CA PHE A 254 3.33 12.30 -3.40
C PHE A 254 2.86 13.21 -2.26
N PRO A 255 2.98 12.76 -1.00
CA PRO A 255 2.97 13.66 0.14
C PRO A 255 3.98 14.77 -0.08
N GLN A 256 3.57 16.02 0.08
CA GLN A 256 4.45 17.17 -0.18
C GLN A 256 4.03 18.38 0.64
N GLN A 257 5.00 19.20 0.97
CA GLN A 257 4.80 20.43 1.75
C GLN A 257 5.30 21.65 0.98
N GLY A 258 4.83 22.81 1.37
CA GLY A 258 5.31 24.12 0.88
C GLY A 258 4.24 25.19 0.88
N ASP A 259 4.68 26.41 1.17
CA ASP A 259 3.83 27.60 1.23
C ASP A 259 3.61 28.24 -0.15
N ASP A 260 4.30 27.75 -1.19
CA ASP A 260 4.18 28.28 -2.53
C ASP A 260 2.75 28.20 -3.05
N VAL A 261 2.40 29.17 -3.86
CA VAL A 261 1.10 29.23 -4.53
C VAL A 261 1.10 28.26 -5.70
N ARG A 262 0.04 27.42 -5.77
CA ARG A 262 -0.24 26.55 -6.90
C ARG A 262 -1.14 27.29 -7.88
N THR A 263 -0.97 27.02 -9.17
CA THR A 263 -1.78 27.66 -10.20
C THR A 263 -2.56 26.60 -10.96
N LEU A 264 -3.88 26.77 -11.03
CA LEU A 264 -4.78 26.05 -11.90
C LEU A 264 -5.15 26.95 -13.08
N THR A 265 -4.76 26.54 -14.28
CA THR A 265 -5.23 27.14 -15.54
C THR A 265 -6.16 26.13 -16.20
N LEU A 266 -7.33 26.57 -16.64
CA LEU A 266 -8.37 25.73 -17.20
C LEU A 266 -8.91 26.37 -18.47
N THR A 267 -9.15 25.56 -19.49
CA THR A 267 -9.84 25.96 -20.74
C THR A 267 -11.12 25.16 -20.90
N MET A 268 -12.23 25.87 -21.12
CA MET A 268 -13.56 25.29 -21.44
C MET A 268 -14.22 26.16 -22.49
N ARG A 269 -14.75 25.56 -23.56
CA ARG A 269 -15.41 26.26 -24.67
C ARG A 269 -14.55 27.40 -25.27
N GLY A 270 -13.24 27.22 -25.32
CA GLY A 270 -12.30 28.23 -25.85
C GLY A 270 -12.03 29.41 -24.88
N THR A 271 -12.64 29.44 -23.71
CA THR A 271 -12.34 30.43 -22.66
C THR A 271 -11.34 29.85 -21.67
N THR A 272 -10.28 30.62 -21.40
CA THR A 272 -9.25 30.25 -20.43
C THR A 272 -9.44 31.00 -19.13
N TYR A 273 -9.40 30.25 -18.03
CA TYR A 273 -9.50 30.74 -16.66
C TYR A 273 -8.22 30.41 -15.92
N THR A 274 -7.86 31.27 -14.97
CA THR A 274 -6.70 31.03 -14.10
C THR A 274 -7.09 31.39 -12.66
N ALA A 275 -6.76 30.51 -11.72
CA ALA A 275 -6.89 30.74 -10.29
C ALA A 275 -5.72 30.13 -9.54
N THR A 276 -5.47 30.64 -8.37
CA THR A 276 -4.40 30.17 -7.50
C THR A 276 -4.96 29.65 -6.18
N PHE A 277 -4.25 28.70 -5.58
CA PHE A 277 -4.56 28.16 -4.26
C PHE A 277 -3.27 27.75 -3.55
N GLN A 278 -3.37 27.50 -2.26
CA GLN A 278 -2.28 26.95 -1.45
C GLN A 278 -2.67 25.56 -0.96
N LEU A 279 -1.68 24.76 -0.61
CA LEU A 279 -1.93 23.52 0.11
C LEU A 279 -2.62 23.85 1.46
N PRO A 280 -3.44 22.93 2.00
CA PRO A 280 -4.10 23.17 3.28
C PRO A 280 -3.07 23.26 4.41
N GLN A 281 -3.44 23.91 5.48
CA GLN A 281 -2.66 23.84 6.71
C GLN A 281 -2.80 22.44 7.31
N ASN A 282 -1.69 21.91 7.83
CA ASN A 282 -1.71 20.66 8.58
C ASN A 282 -2.55 20.85 9.85
N PRO A 283 -3.58 20.03 10.09
CA PRO A 283 -4.43 20.17 11.28
C PRO A 283 -3.68 20.03 12.61
N GLN A 284 -2.57 19.31 12.61
CA GLN A 284 -1.73 19.07 13.79
C GLN A 284 -0.60 20.11 13.93
N ASN A 285 -0.28 20.84 12.86
CA ASN A 285 0.75 21.87 12.85
C ASN A 285 0.38 23.02 11.89
N ASN A 286 -0.38 23.97 12.36
CA ASN A 286 -0.89 25.11 11.57
C ASN A 286 0.20 26.00 10.94
N ASN A 287 1.48 25.76 11.25
CA ASN A 287 2.60 26.48 10.62
C ASN A 287 3.10 25.81 9.34
N VAL A 288 2.57 24.66 8.96
CA VAL A 288 2.97 23.90 7.78
C VAL A 288 1.78 23.72 6.83
N ARG A 289 2.01 23.98 5.55
CA ARG A 289 1.05 23.65 4.48
C ARG A 289 1.52 22.41 3.77
N GLU A 290 0.67 21.39 3.75
CA GLU A 290 1.04 20.10 3.17
C GLU A 290 -0.18 19.26 2.78
N ILE A 291 0.09 18.24 1.95
CA ILE A 291 -0.78 17.09 1.75
C ILE A 291 -0.06 15.85 2.28
N LEU A 292 -0.72 15.13 3.17
CA LEU A 292 -0.20 13.98 3.90
C LEU A 292 -0.55 12.67 3.21
N ALA A 293 0.27 11.65 3.43
CA ALA A 293 -0.02 10.27 3.01
C ALA A 293 -1.36 9.79 3.57
N GLY A 294 -2.11 9.03 2.77
CA GLY A 294 -3.36 8.42 3.20
C GLY A 294 -4.56 9.37 3.35
N HIS A 295 -4.40 10.64 2.97
CA HIS A 295 -5.47 11.63 3.03
C HIS A 295 -5.94 12.05 1.64
N SER A 296 -7.23 12.43 1.55
CA SER A 296 -7.87 12.98 0.37
C SER A 296 -8.21 14.46 0.58
N TYR A 297 -7.81 15.29 -0.38
CA TYR A 297 -7.95 16.74 -0.36
C TYR A 297 -8.84 17.18 -1.50
N THR A 298 -10.06 17.62 -1.21
CA THR A 298 -11.03 18.03 -2.22
C THR A 298 -11.12 19.55 -2.33
N TYR A 299 -10.86 20.08 -3.53
CA TYR A 299 -11.01 21.48 -3.88
C TYR A 299 -12.22 21.64 -4.80
N ASN A 300 -13.18 22.48 -4.42
CA ASN A 300 -14.27 22.85 -5.30
C ASN A 300 -13.86 24.02 -6.19
N VAL A 301 -13.88 23.80 -7.49
CA VAL A 301 -13.53 24.77 -8.53
C VAL A 301 -14.80 25.25 -9.20
N LYS A 302 -15.22 26.46 -8.87
CA LYS A 302 -16.45 27.08 -9.43
C LYS A 302 -16.09 27.93 -10.64
N ILE A 303 -16.68 27.63 -11.79
CA ILE A 303 -16.44 28.30 -13.07
C ILE A 303 -17.64 29.19 -13.36
N ASN A 304 -17.41 30.50 -13.35
CA ASN A 304 -18.40 31.51 -13.74
C ASN A 304 -18.11 31.96 -15.18
N ASN A 305 -19.00 32.75 -15.76
CA ASN A 305 -18.85 33.21 -17.14
C ASN A 305 -17.52 33.92 -17.43
N THR A 306 -16.98 34.68 -16.48
CA THR A 306 -15.73 35.46 -16.65
C THR A 306 -14.65 35.16 -15.63
N THR A 307 -14.95 34.35 -14.60
CA THR A 307 -14.02 34.11 -13.48
C THR A 307 -14.05 32.65 -13.04
N MET A 308 -12.98 32.20 -12.40
CA MET A 308 -12.90 30.92 -11.71
C MET A 308 -12.48 31.16 -10.28
N THR A 309 -13.08 30.43 -9.35
CA THR A 309 -12.72 30.45 -7.93
C THR A 309 -12.45 29.04 -7.43
N ILE A 310 -11.51 28.90 -6.50
CA ILE A 310 -11.16 27.64 -5.87
C ILE A 310 -11.41 27.79 -4.37
N SER A 311 -12.14 26.83 -3.77
CA SER A 311 -12.36 26.78 -2.33
C SER A 311 -11.08 26.41 -1.57
N GLN A 312 -11.11 26.52 -0.25
CA GLN A 312 -10.16 25.77 0.58
C GLN A 312 -10.41 24.26 0.44
N ALA A 313 -9.38 23.46 0.71
CA ALA A 313 -9.51 22.02 0.65
C ALA A 313 -10.39 21.50 1.78
N THR A 314 -11.27 20.56 1.46
CA THR A 314 -11.86 19.66 2.44
C THR A 314 -10.94 18.45 2.57
N ILE A 315 -10.57 18.10 3.81
CA ILE A 315 -9.66 16.99 4.11
C ILE A 315 -10.50 15.83 4.63
N SER A 316 -10.25 14.63 4.12
CA SER A 316 -10.83 13.39 4.62
C SER A 316 -9.77 12.29 4.57
N ASP A 317 -9.99 11.22 5.33
CA ASP A 317 -9.21 10.01 5.16
C ASP A 317 -9.45 9.47 3.75
N TRP A 318 -8.42 8.87 3.18
CA TRP A 318 -8.55 8.23 1.89
C TRP A 318 -9.29 6.90 2.06
N SER A 319 -10.60 6.96 1.96
CA SER A 319 -11.51 5.83 1.92
C SER A 319 -12.39 5.95 0.69
N ASP A 320 -12.74 4.82 0.07
CA ASP A 320 -13.76 4.82 -0.98
C ASP A 320 -15.14 4.86 -0.36
N GLY A 321 -15.79 6.01 -0.46
CA GLY A 321 -17.20 6.15 -0.14
C GLY A 321 -17.50 6.69 1.24
N GLY A 322 -17.55 7.98 1.33
CA GLY A 322 -18.14 8.72 2.42
C GLY A 322 -17.35 9.98 2.73
N SER A 323 -17.78 11.11 2.21
CA SER A 323 -17.34 12.41 2.68
C SER A 323 -17.90 12.62 4.09
N GLU A 324 -17.15 12.25 5.12
CA GLU A 324 -17.37 12.90 6.41
C GLU A 324 -16.70 14.28 6.33
N ASN A 325 -17.53 15.31 6.28
CA ASN A 325 -17.09 16.69 6.39
C ASN A 325 -16.57 16.93 7.81
N ILE A 326 -15.26 16.96 7.96
CA ILE A 326 -14.68 17.60 9.13
C ILE A 326 -14.71 19.10 8.83
N ASP A 327 -15.78 19.78 9.26
CA ASP A 327 -15.85 21.23 9.28
C ASP A 327 -14.74 21.75 10.21
N SER A 328 -13.65 22.20 9.63
CA SER A 328 -12.69 23.03 10.36
C SER A 328 -13.31 24.43 10.54
N THR A 329 -14.17 24.58 11.53
CA THR A 329 -14.55 25.89 12.03
C THR A 329 -13.42 26.42 12.90
N ASN A 330 -12.65 27.34 12.37
CA ASN A 330 -12.12 28.63 12.77
C ASN A 330 -10.81 28.95 12.11
#